data_1cef457b0ff6bac26b3d61a46b2100c9
#
_entry.id   1cef457b0ff6bac26b3d61a46b2100c9
#
_cell.length_a   1.000
_cell.length_b   1.000
_cell.length_c   1.000
_cell.angle_alpha   90.00
_cell.angle_beta   90.00
_cell.angle_gamma   90.00
#
_symmetry.space_group_name_H-M   'P 1'
#
loop_
_entity.id
_entity.type
_entity.pdbx_description
1 polymer ?
#
loop_
_entity_poly.entity_id
_entity_poly.type
_entity_poly.pdbx_seq_one_letter_code
_entity_poly.pdbx_strand_id
1 'polypeptide(L)'
;DGFLYITTGWGVVTKLDTRGGVPKMVWQYNPAPDPDYATTVACCGINNRGAVLAGDMVISPVIDGRIVALAKSDGKKIWEAQVADPGVSEVITGAPLIVKDMVVTGMAGAEFGVRGWIEALDIKTGNRRWRTYTIPAPGEPGHDSWKDKHDAWKTGGGTTWVTGSYDPELNLIVWGTAN
;
A
#
# COMPACT_ATOMS: atom_id res chain seq x y z
N ASP A 1 -8.31 -10.80 -20.55
CA ASP A 1 -8.06 -9.94 -21.70
C ASP A 1 -6.68 -10.13 -22.36
N GLY A 2 -5.88 -11.10 -21.88
CA GLY A 2 -4.59 -11.47 -22.49
C GLY A 2 -3.44 -10.52 -22.17
N PHE A 3 -3.54 -9.74 -21.10
CA PHE A 3 -2.45 -8.93 -20.58
C PHE A 3 -2.04 -9.37 -19.17
N LEU A 4 -0.73 -9.35 -18.90
CA LEU A 4 -0.14 -9.58 -17.59
C LEU A 4 0.46 -8.27 -17.08
N TYR A 5 0.22 -7.96 -15.83
CA TYR A 5 0.84 -6.85 -15.12
C TYR A 5 1.76 -7.40 -14.04
N ILE A 6 3.02 -7.00 -14.08
CA ILE A 6 4.04 -7.43 -13.11
C ILE A 6 4.66 -6.21 -12.44
N THR A 7 5.08 -6.39 -11.19
CA THR A 7 5.78 -5.36 -10.42
C THR A 7 7.15 -5.85 -9.98
N THR A 8 8.10 -4.94 -9.82
CA THR A 8 9.38 -5.20 -9.14
C THR A 8 9.37 -4.64 -7.74
N GLY A 9 10.34 -5.01 -6.91
CA GLY A 9 10.49 -4.47 -5.56
C GLY A 9 10.55 -2.95 -5.51
N TRP A 10 11.13 -2.31 -6.52
CA TRP A 10 11.19 -0.84 -6.65
C TRP A 10 9.88 -0.18 -7.10
N GLY A 11 8.81 -0.96 -7.30
CA GLY A 11 7.52 -0.44 -7.76
C GLY A 11 7.44 -0.20 -9.27
N VAL A 12 8.42 -0.67 -10.05
CA VAL A 12 8.30 -0.64 -11.51
C VAL A 12 7.14 -1.52 -11.93
N VAL A 13 6.21 -0.99 -12.71
CA VAL A 13 5.05 -1.70 -13.24
C VAL A 13 5.25 -1.93 -14.73
N THR A 14 5.11 -3.19 -15.17
CA THR A 14 5.23 -3.56 -16.59
C THR A 14 3.96 -4.26 -17.05
N LYS A 15 3.41 -3.83 -18.18
CA LYS A 15 2.34 -4.50 -18.89
C LYS A 15 2.91 -5.33 -20.03
N LEU A 16 2.53 -6.60 -20.06
CA LEU A 16 2.91 -7.56 -21.10
C LEU A 16 1.66 -8.02 -21.88
N ASP A 17 1.77 -8.11 -23.20
CA ASP A 17 0.82 -8.81 -24.05
C ASP A 17 1.23 -10.29 -24.12
N THR A 18 0.34 -11.18 -23.65
CA THR A 18 0.59 -12.63 -23.60
C THR A 18 -0.15 -13.41 -24.68
N ARG A 19 -0.89 -12.76 -25.56
CA ARG A 19 -1.78 -13.40 -26.57
C ARG A 19 -1.01 -14.15 -27.67
N GLY A 20 0.24 -13.80 -27.90
CA GLY A 20 1.07 -14.38 -28.97
C GLY A 20 1.98 -15.53 -28.54
N GLY A 21 1.79 -16.10 -27.35
CA GLY A 21 2.62 -17.19 -26.79
C GLY A 21 3.91 -16.67 -26.11
N VAL A 22 4.66 -15.80 -26.75
CA VAL A 22 5.82 -15.12 -26.17
C VAL A 22 5.37 -13.74 -25.66
N PRO A 23 5.51 -13.45 -24.35
CA PRO A 23 5.11 -12.16 -23.80
C PRO A 23 5.89 -11.00 -24.43
N LYS A 24 5.17 -9.93 -24.82
CA LYS A 24 5.77 -8.71 -25.37
C LYS A 24 5.44 -7.53 -24.46
N MET A 25 6.45 -6.72 -24.14
CA MET A 25 6.25 -5.51 -23.38
C MET A 25 5.41 -4.50 -24.16
N VAL A 26 4.33 -4.04 -23.55
CA VAL A 26 3.45 -2.98 -24.09
C VAL A 26 3.89 -1.62 -23.57
N TRP A 27 4.05 -1.52 -22.24
CA TRP A 27 4.57 -0.32 -21.59
C TRP A 27 5.22 -0.69 -20.23
N GLN A 28 6.03 0.22 -19.74
CA GLN A 28 6.64 0.14 -18.42
C GLN A 28 6.59 1.52 -17.77
N TYR A 29 6.25 1.55 -16.49
CA TYR A 29 6.30 2.73 -15.63
C TYR A 29 7.34 2.52 -14.53
N ASN A 30 8.22 3.50 -14.33
CA ASN A 30 9.19 3.51 -13.23
C ASN A 30 8.88 4.69 -12.30
N PRO A 31 8.49 4.45 -11.04
CA PRO A 31 8.23 5.50 -10.06
C PRO A 31 9.48 6.20 -9.56
N ALA A 32 10.67 5.64 -9.82
CA ALA A 32 11.98 6.16 -9.42
C ALA A 32 12.03 6.59 -7.93
N PRO A 33 11.76 5.71 -6.96
CA PRO A 33 11.96 6.03 -5.56
C PRO A 33 13.46 6.26 -5.28
N ASP A 34 13.75 7.07 -4.25
CA ASP A 34 15.13 7.30 -3.80
C ASP A 34 15.74 5.98 -3.28
N PRO A 35 16.77 5.42 -3.92
CA PRO A 35 17.35 4.14 -3.52
C PRO A 35 18.07 4.22 -2.18
N ASP A 36 18.72 5.33 -1.86
CA ASP A 36 19.48 5.49 -0.61
C ASP A 36 18.51 5.50 0.58
N TYR A 37 17.35 6.11 0.39
CA TYR A 37 16.32 6.15 1.40
C TYR A 37 15.64 4.78 1.60
N ALA A 38 15.14 4.17 0.53
CA ALA A 38 14.37 2.93 0.61
C ALA A 38 15.13 1.78 1.27
N THR A 39 16.45 1.71 1.09
CA THR A 39 17.29 0.68 1.71
C THR A 39 17.50 0.87 3.21
N THR A 40 17.35 2.07 3.73
CA THR A 40 17.56 2.37 5.15
C THR A 40 16.32 2.19 6.01
N VAL A 41 15.12 2.27 5.42
CA VAL A 41 13.84 2.24 6.16
C VAL A 41 13.00 0.98 5.94
N ALA A 42 13.39 0.12 5.01
CA ALA A 42 12.72 -1.16 4.77
C ALA A 42 13.47 -2.29 5.47
N CYS A 43 12.89 -2.85 6.53
CA CYS A 43 13.53 -3.90 7.35
C CYS A 43 14.05 -5.09 6.55
N CYS A 44 13.33 -5.47 5.51
CA CYS A 44 13.42 -6.80 4.89
C CYS A 44 13.75 -6.69 3.40
N GLY A 45 14.39 -5.61 3.00
CA GLY A 45 14.74 -5.30 1.61
C GLY A 45 13.60 -4.68 0.82
N ILE A 46 13.84 -4.50 -0.46
CA ILE A 46 12.93 -3.83 -1.39
C ILE A 46 11.84 -4.82 -1.82
N ASN A 47 10.64 -4.65 -1.30
CA ASN A 47 9.52 -5.54 -1.55
C ASN A 47 8.32 -4.81 -2.16
N ASN A 48 7.68 -5.45 -3.13
CA ASN A 48 6.38 -5.06 -3.68
C ASN A 48 5.58 -6.32 -3.96
N ARG A 49 4.40 -6.46 -3.34
CA ARG A 49 3.57 -7.67 -3.43
C ARG A 49 2.50 -7.58 -4.51
N GLY A 50 2.65 -6.66 -5.42
CA GLY A 50 1.80 -6.57 -6.61
C GLY A 50 1.00 -5.28 -6.72
N ALA A 51 0.34 -5.16 -7.86
CA ALA A 51 -0.59 -4.10 -8.18
C ALA A 51 -2.02 -4.67 -8.29
N VAL A 52 -3.02 -3.80 -8.19
CA VAL A 52 -4.42 -4.17 -8.37
C VAL A 52 -4.99 -3.49 -9.60
N LEU A 53 -5.93 -4.16 -10.27
CA LEU A 53 -6.65 -3.63 -11.42
C LEU A 53 -8.00 -3.06 -10.97
N ALA A 54 -8.31 -1.84 -11.39
CA ALA A 54 -9.58 -1.18 -11.07
C ALA A 54 -10.09 -0.43 -12.30
N GLY A 55 -11.11 -0.97 -12.97
CA GLY A 55 -11.59 -0.42 -14.24
C GLY A 55 -10.45 -0.29 -15.26
N ASP A 56 -10.18 0.92 -15.73
CA ASP A 56 -9.11 1.22 -16.68
C ASP A 56 -7.79 1.63 -16.02
N MET A 57 -7.64 1.35 -14.74
CA MET A 57 -6.44 1.69 -13.97
C MET A 57 -5.69 0.45 -13.47
N VAL A 58 -4.37 0.61 -13.34
CA VAL A 58 -3.46 -0.24 -12.56
C VAL A 58 -3.00 0.59 -11.38
N ILE A 59 -3.22 0.12 -10.16
CA ILE A 59 -2.86 0.83 -8.93
C ILE A 59 -1.78 0.03 -8.20
N SER A 60 -0.64 0.65 -7.97
CA SER A 60 0.55 0.02 -7.41
C SER A 60 1.10 0.80 -6.23
N PRO A 61 1.60 0.11 -5.19
CA PRO A 61 2.38 0.73 -4.15
C PRO A 61 3.80 1.01 -4.63
N VAL A 62 4.43 2.01 -4.02
CA VAL A 62 5.86 2.31 -4.11
C VAL A 62 6.46 2.22 -2.72
N ILE A 63 7.68 1.72 -2.61
CA ILE A 63 8.34 1.46 -1.32
C ILE A 63 8.48 2.72 -0.45
N ASP A 64 8.55 3.90 -1.06
CA ASP A 64 8.66 5.20 -0.39
C ASP A 64 7.31 5.74 0.13
N GLY A 65 6.30 4.89 0.24
CA GLY A 65 5.01 5.26 0.82
C GLY A 65 4.03 5.92 -0.13
N ARG A 66 4.34 5.96 -1.43
CA ARG A 66 3.38 6.41 -2.46
C ARG A 66 2.47 5.28 -2.90
N ILE A 67 1.25 5.65 -3.30
CA ILE A 67 0.37 4.84 -4.15
C ILE A 67 0.21 5.57 -5.48
N VAL A 68 0.41 4.85 -6.58
CA VAL A 68 0.27 5.40 -7.94
C VAL A 68 -0.84 4.71 -8.70
N ALA A 69 -1.66 5.46 -9.43
CA ALA A 69 -2.63 4.94 -10.37
C ALA A 69 -2.19 5.27 -11.80
N LEU A 70 -2.14 4.25 -12.64
CA LEU A 70 -1.69 4.30 -14.01
C LEU A 70 -2.82 3.91 -14.95
N ALA A 71 -2.89 4.53 -16.13
CA ALA A 71 -3.81 4.11 -17.17
C ALA A 71 -3.40 2.73 -17.73
N LYS A 72 -4.33 1.79 -17.79
CA LYS A 72 -4.10 0.45 -18.37
C LYS A 72 -3.70 0.50 -19.83
N SER A 73 -4.12 1.55 -20.55
CA SER A 73 -3.87 1.72 -21.98
C SER A 73 -2.38 1.93 -22.26
N ASP A 74 -1.76 2.91 -21.64
CA ASP A 74 -0.44 3.44 -21.98
C ASP A 74 0.53 3.62 -20.82
N GLY A 75 0.11 3.27 -19.59
CA GLY A 75 0.94 3.36 -18.38
C GLY A 75 1.15 4.78 -17.86
N LYS A 76 0.45 5.79 -18.41
CA LYS A 76 0.55 7.16 -17.90
C LYS A 76 -0.04 7.27 -16.51
N LYS A 77 0.61 8.04 -15.67
CA LYS A 77 0.15 8.33 -14.30
C LYS A 77 -1.13 9.17 -14.35
N ILE A 78 -2.18 8.68 -13.70
CA ILE A 78 -3.47 9.36 -13.53
C ILE A 78 -3.43 10.21 -12.27
N TRP A 79 -3.04 9.59 -11.14
CA TRP A 79 -2.83 10.26 -9.88
C TRP A 79 -1.72 9.56 -9.06
N GLU A 80 -1.22 10.27 -8.07
CA GLU A 80 -0.26 9.79 -7.09
C GLU A 80 -0.60 10.38 -5.73
N ALA A 81 -0.51 9.59 -4.68
CA ALA A 81 -0.75 10.00 -3.32
C ALA A 81 0.39 9.53 -2.41
N GLN A 82 0.95 10.44 -1.60
CA GLN A 82 1.82 10.09 -0.49
C GLN A 82 0.96 9.69 0.69
N VAL A 83 0.99 8.40 1.07
CA VAL A 83 0.14 7.86 2.14
C VAL A 83 0.93 7.48 3.39
N ALA A 84 2.12 6.94 3.24
CA ALA A 84 3.03 6.66 4.34
C ALA A 84 4.10 7.74 4.44
N ASP A 85 4.58 8.02 5.66
CA ASP A 85 5.63 9.00 5.89
C ASP A 85 6.99 8.29 5.98
N PRO A 86 7.79 8.41 4.93
CA PRO A 86 9.11 7.81 4.95
C PRO A 86 10.03 8.41 6.00
N GLY A 87 9.87 9.66 6.39
CA GLY A 87 10.68 10.31 7.42
C GLY A 87 10.60 9.66 8.80
N VAL A 88 9.55 8.85 9.04
CA VAL A 88 9.38 8.07 10.27
C VAL A 88 9.42 6.55 10.00
N SER A 89 10.01 6.14 8.89
CA SER A 89 10.19 4.73 8.49
C SER A 89 8.88 3.98 8.17
N GLU A 90 7.83 4.68 7.81
CA GLU A 90 6.63 4.07 7.24
C GLU A 90 6.88 3.75 5.76
N VAL A 91 6.67 2.50 5.36
CA VAL A 91 6.80 2.03 3.97
C VAL A 91 5.57 1.25 3.54
N ILE A 92 5.35 1.12 2.23
CA ILE A 92 4.25 0.31 1.69
C ILE A 92 4.84 -0.84 0.87
N THR A 93 4.54 -2.06 1.29
CA THR A 93 5.02 -3.29 0.65
C THR A 93 3.89 -4.21 0.19
N GLY A 94 2.67 -4.00 0.68
CA GLY A 94 1.48 -4.76 0.35
C GLY A 94 0.78 -4.27 -0.92
N ALA A 95 0.20 -5.17 -1.69
CA ALA A 95 -0.69 -4.78 -2.79
C ALA A 95 -1.92 -4.06 -2.21
N PRO A 96 -2.42 -2.99 -2.85
CA PRO A 96 -3.67 -2.37 -2.45
C PRO A 96 -4.88 -3.29 -2.63
N LEU A 97 -5.93 -3.06 -1.85
CA LEU A 97 -7.22 -3.76 -1.97
C LEU A 97 -8.26 -2.79 -2.52
N ILE A 98 -9.03 -3.21 -3.52
CA ILE A 98 -10.17 -2.43 -4.00
C ILE A 98 -11.42 -2.78 -3.20
N VAL A 99 -12.04 -1.76 -2.60
CA VAL A 99 -13.29 -1.85 -1.86
C VAL A 99 -14.25 -0.81 -2.40
N LYS A 100 -15.18 -1.23 -3.25
CA LYS A 100 -16.13 -0.33 -3.93
C LYS A 100 -15.39 0.76 -4.72
N ASP A 101 -15.57 2.01 -4.32
CA ASP A 101 -14.94 3.21 -4.91
C ASP A 101 -13.68 3.67 -4.14
N MET A 102 -13.08 2.76 -3.37
CA MET A 102 -11.91 3.05 -2.56
C MET A 102 -10.73 2.11 -2.88
N VAL A 103 -9.54 2.65 -2.73
CA VAL A 103 -8.27 1.92 -2.66
C VAL A 103 -7.87 1.84 -1.20
N VAL A 104 -7.84 0.64 -0.62
CA VAL A 104 -7.46 0.43 0.78
C VAL A 104 -6.03 -0.09 0.83
N THR A 105 -5.22 0.50 1.66
CA THR A 105 -3.82 0.13 1.86
C THR A 105 -3.45 0.11 3.33
N GLY A 106 -2.47 -0.73 3.67
CA GLY A 106 -1.81 -0.73 4.95
C GLY A 106 -0.35 -0.33 4.82
N MET A 107 0.39 -0.39 5.92
CA MET A 107 1.80 0.03 5.97
C MET A 107 2.66 -0.99 6.71
N ALA A 108 3.97 -0.97 6.43
CA ALA A 108 5.04 -1.68 7.13
C ALA A 108 5.97 -0.69 7.85
N GLY A 109 6.85 -1.19 8.71
CA GLY A 109 7.83 -0.39 9.45
C GLY A 109 7.83 -0.61 10.96
N ALA A 110 7.13 -1.65 11.46
CA ALA A 110 7.05 -1.94 12.91
C ALA A 110 8.42 -2.06 13.58
N GLU A 111 9.41 -2.55 12.85
CA GLU A 111 10.79 -2.70 13.29
C GLU A 111 11.47 -1.36 13.65
N PHE A 112 10.92 -0.26 13.16
CA PHE A 112 11.44 1.09 13.37
C PHE A 112 10.59 1.94 14.33
N GLY A 113 9.65 1.31 15.06
CA GLY A 113 8.86 2.00 16.07
C GLY A 113 7.81 2.94 15.48
N VAL A 114 6.99 2.44 14.57
CA VAL A 114 5.86 3.17 13.98
C VAL A 114 4.54 2.80 14.66
N ARG A 115 3.51 3.59 14.43
CA ARG A 115 2.13 3.29 14.79
C ARG A 115 1.37 2.79 13.57
N GLY A 116 0.99 1.51 13.56
CA GLY A 116 0.29 0.87 12.44
C GLY A 116 -1.05 1.52 12.11
N TRP A 117 -1.41 1.50 10.82
CA TRP A 117 -2.69 2.03 10.34
C TRP A 117 -3.15 1.32 9.07
N ILE A 118 -4.45 1.47 8.77
CA ILE A 118 -5.10 1.18 7.48
C ILE A 118 -5.69 2.48 6.97
N GLU A 119 -5.55 2.74 5.67
CA GLU A 119 -6.05 3.95 5.03
C GLU A 119 -6.86 3.63 3.77
N ALA A 120 -7.91 4.39 3.52
CA ALA A 120 -8.65 4.34 2.27
C ALA A 120 -8.51 5.65 1.51
N LEU A 121 -8.25 5.52 0.22
CA LEU A 121 -8.19 6.61 -0.75
C LEU A 121 -9.39 6.55 -1.69
N ASP A 122 -9.83 7.69 -2.17
CA ASP A 122 -10.76 7.75 -3.28
C ASP A 122 -10.12 7.18 -4.55
N ILE A 123 -10.77 6.23 -5.19
CA ILE A 123 -10.21 5.49 -6.33
C ILE A 123 -9.91 6.37 -7.55
N LYS A 124 -10.65 7.48 -7.73
CA LYS A 124 -10.52 8.36 -8.89
C LYS A 124 -9.48 9.45 -8.70
N THR A 125 -9.29 9.89 -7.46
CA THR A 125 -8.49 11.07 -7.15
C THR A 125 -7.24 10.79 -6.33
N GLY A 126 -7.18 9.64 -5.64
CA GLY A 126 -6.12 9.34 -4.66
C GLY A 126 -6.25 10.11 -3.34
N ASN A 127 -7.28 10.92 -3.17
CA ASN A 127 -7.49 11.67 -1.93
C ASN A 127 -7.87 10.74 -0.79
N ARG A 128 -7.29 10.99 0.40
CA ARG A 128 -7.64 10.24 1.61
C ARG A 128 -9.11 10.41 1.96
N ARG A 129 -9.80 9.29 2.15
CA ARG A 129 -11.17 9.24 2.67
C ARG A 129 -11.20 9.04 4.17
N TRP A 130 -10.39 8.10 4.68
CA TRP A 130 -10.23 7.83 6.10
C TRP A 130 -8.91 7.13 6.40
N ARG A 131 -8.44 7.24 7.64
CA ARG A 131 -7.36 6.44 8.23
C ARG A 131 -7.81 5.93 9.59
N THR A 132 -7.51 4.68 9.89
CA THR A 132 -7.73 4.06 11.19
C THR A 132 -6.41 3.49 11.70
N TYR A 133 -6.05 3.84 12.92
CA TYR A 133 -4.88 3.28 13.58
C TYR A 133 -5.21 1.94 14.23
N THR A 134 -4.28 0.99 14.13
CA THR A 134 -4.40 -0.34 14.75
C THR A 134 -4.12 -0.31 16.24
N ILE A 135 -3.39 0.71 16.69
CA ILE A 135 -3.05 0.94 18.10
C ILE A 135 -3.73 2.23 18.55
N PRO A 136 -4.67 2.15 19.52
CA PRO A 136 -5.43 3.33 19.93
C PRO A 136 -4.58 4.31 20.74
N ALA A 137 -4.71 5.60 20.44
CA ALA A 137 -4.15 6.71 21.22
C ALA A 137 -5.04 7.07 22.42
N PRO A 138 -4.56 7.88 23.37
CA PRO A 138 -5.38 8.41 24.45
C PRO A 138 -6.67 9.06 23.93
N GLY A 139 -7.80 8.63 24.49
CA GLY A 139 -9.14 9.08 24.08
C GLY A 139 -9.76 8.28 22.92
N GLU A 140 -9.02 7.39 22.27
CA GLU A 140 -9.55 6.47 21.27
C GLU A 140 -10.07 5.17 21.93
N PRO A 141 -11.12 4.53 21.41
CA PRO A 141 -11.65 3.28 21.94
C PRO A 141 -10.59 2.20 22.06
N GLY A 142 -10.45 1.60 23.25
CA GLY A 142 -9.50 0.53 23.51
C GLY A 142 -8.15 1.00 24.08
N HIS A 143 -7.85 2.29 24.12
CA HIS A 143 -6.59 2.79 24.69
C HIS A 143 -6.36 2.35 26.14
N ASP A 144 -7.38 2.41 26.98
CA ASP A 144 -7.26 2.09 28.41
C ASP A 144 -6.89 0.62 28.67
N SER A 145 -7.03 -0.26 27.68
CA SER A 145 -6.61 -1.66 27.79
C SER A 145 -5.08 -1.83 27.77
N TRP A 146 -4.34 -0.86 27.26
CA TRP A 146 -2.89 -0.92 27.10
C TRP A 146 -2.12 -0.88 28.41
N LYS A 147 -2.62 -0.22 29.44
CA LYS A 147 -1.97 -0.06 30.75
C LYS A 147 -0.53 0.45 30.66
N ASP A 148 -0.19 1.12 29.57
CA ASP A 148 1.14 1.62 29.28
C ASP A 148 1.37 2.97 29.96
N LYS A 149 2.56 3.13 30.56
CA LYS A 149 2.98 4.35 31.26
C LYS A 149 3.95 5.22 30.46
N HIS A 150 4.35 4.79 29.25
CA HIS A 150 5.47 5.37 28.50
C HIS A 150 5.11 5.75 27.07
N ASP A 151 3.82 5.94 26.77
CA ASP A 151 3.34 6.29 25.43
C ASP A 151 3.75 5.28 24.33
N ALA A 152 3.89 3.98 24.67
CA ALA A 152 4.28 2.94 23.72
C ALA A 152 3.30 2.81 22.54
N TRP A 153 2.08 3.32 22.69
CA TRP A 153 1.11 3.41 21.60
C TRP A 153 1.64 4.19 20.38
N LYS A 154 2.58 5.11 20.57
CA LYS A 154 3.20 5.90 19.49
C LYS A 154 4.11 5.06 18.59
N THR A 155 4.71 4.02 19.16
CA THR A 155 5.75 3.19 18.52
C THR A 155 5.47 1.70 18.62
N GLY A 156 4.22 1.34 18.96
CA GLY A 156 3.85 -0.03 19.34
C GLY A 156 3.69 -1.02 18.16
N GLY A 157 4.01 -0.64 16.94
CA GLY A 157 3.87 -1.52 15.78
C GLY A 157 2.42 -1.68 15.33
N GLY A 158 1.92 -2.93 15.29
CA GLY A 158 0.58 -3.25 14.80
C GLY A 158 0.40 -2.97 13.32
N THR A 159 1.45 -3.13 12.54
CA THR A 159 1.48 -2.83 11.10
C THR A 159 0.60 -3.76 10.29
N THR A 160 0.23 -3.34 9.10
CA THR A 160 -0.79 -3.93 8.23
C THR A 160 -0.22 -4.22 6.83
N TRP A 161 1.01 -4.68 6.79
CA TRP A 161 1.80 -4.84 5.57
C TRP A 161 1.33 -5.94 4.60
N VAL A 162 0.51 -6.88 5.07
CA VAL A 162 -0.10 -7.91 4.22
C VAL A 162 -1.48 -7.44 3.78
N THR A 163 -1.78 -7.57 2.50
CA THR A 163 -3.08 -7.21 1.93
C THR A 163 -4.22 -7.98 2.60
N GLY A 164 -5.25 -7.27 3.02
CA GLY A 164 -6.46 -7.85 3.58
C GLY A 164 -7.40 -8.44 2.53
N SER A 165 -8.60 -8.79 2.95
CA SER A 165 -9.69 -9.23 2.09
C SER A 165 -10.97 -8.44 2.35
N TYR A 166 -11.85 -8.38 1.36
CA TYR A 166 -13.14 -7.71 1.45
C TYR A 166 -14.27 -8.70 1.21
N ASP A 167 -15.21 -8.75 2.12
CA ASP A 167 -16.47 -9.46 1.98
C ASP A 167 -17.55 -8.47 1.54
N PRO A 168 -18.03 -8.54 0.28
CA PRO A 168 -19.03 -7.60 -0.23
C PRO A 168 -20.43 -7.83 0.32
N GLU A 169 -20.77 -9.05 0.78
CA GLU A 169 -22.08 -9.38 1.33
C GLU A 169 -22.24 -8.79 2.74
N LEU A 170 -21.20 -8.95 3.56
CA LEU A 170 -21.16 -8.41 4.91
C LEU A 170 -20.68 -6.95 4.96
N ASN A 171 -20.14 -6.43 3.86
CA ASN A 171 -19.47 -5.12 3.78
C ASN A 171 -18.35 -4.98 4.81
N LEU A 172 -17.54 -6.01 4.97
CA LEU A 172 -16.45 -6.09 5.93
C LEU A 172 -15.11 -6.20 5.24
N ILE A 173 -14.13 -5.47 5.78
CA ILE A 173 -12.71 -5.64 5.46
C ILE A 173 -12.09 -6.46 6.60
N VAL A 174 -11.42 -7.56 6.27
CA VAL A 174 -10.63 -8.36 7.20
C VAL A 174 -9.17 -8.12 6.91
N TRP A 175 -8.44 -7.65 7.91
CA TRP A 175 -7.04 -7.29 7.77
C TRP A 175 -6.21 -7.80 8.93
N GLY A 176 -5.08 -8.48 8.63
CA GLY A 176 -4.14 -8.93 9.63
C GLY A 176 -3.24 -7.79 10.11
N THR A 177 -2.97 -7.76 11.40
CA THR A 177 -1.95 -6.91 12.01
C THR A 177 -0.75 -7.75 12.42
N ALA A 178 0.45 -7.18 12.36
CA ALA A 178 1.70 -7.86 12.70
C ALA A 178 2.62 -6.96 13.53
N ASN A 179 3.54 -7.63 14.29
CA ASN A 179 4.52 -7.08 15.24
C ASN A 179 4.26 -5.71 15.83
#